data_e6bee0eb2f6fcad3dd50b9d30f0105d8
#
_entry.id   e6bee0eb2f6fcad3dd50b9d30f0105d8
#
_cell.length_a   1.000
_cell.length_b   1.000
_cell.length_c   1.000
_cell.angle_alpha   90.00
_cell.angle_beta   90.00
_cell.angle_gamma   90.00
#
_symmetry.space_group_name_H-M   'P 1'
#
loop_
_entity.id
_entity.type
_entity.pdbx_description
1 polymer ?
#
loop_
_entity_poly.entity_id
_entity_poly.type
_entity_poly.pdbx_seq_one_letter_code
_entity_poly.pdbx_strand_id
1 'polypeptide(L)'
;KQMYQRYTLKSKNLTDISDIGVKDVSNGETYRQGDFVFPDNADNWNDEHAGRWYIVDVTEDENDPQPFNPQTDGLSDDGQADKTLEIGWNIPQTVSEDSLKFDVSMTLHGVSTAYDDVVSFQWEPFGEENQIPIGTVTGKVTFPNGINGKNSWAWLHTKNTSTTNRGD
;
A
#
# COMPACT_ATOMS: atom_id res chain seq x y z
N LYS A 1 7.50 -18.00 2.50
CA LYS A 1 6.22 -17.38 2.94
C LYS A 1 5.85 -16.23 2.04
N GLN A 2 4.57 -16.00 1.82
CA GLN A 2 4.04 -14.83 1.15
C GLN A 2 3.40 -13.90 2.18
N MET A 3 3.63 -12.59 2.01
CA MET A 3 2.89 -11.54 2.68
C MET A 3 2.30 -10.60 1.62
N TYR A 4 1.23 -9.93 1.95
CA TYR A 4 0.63 -8.92 1.08
C TYR A 4 -0.07 -7.83 1.88
N GLN A 5 -0.27 -6.71 1.23
CA GLN A 5 -1.08 -5.58 1.70
C GLN A 5 -2.01 -5.16 0.57
N ARG A 6 -3.27 -4.99 0.88
CA ARG A 6 -4.29 -4.48 -0.05
C ARG A 6 -4.53 -3.00 0.19
N TYR A 7 -4.67 -2.27 -0.89
CA TYR A 7 -4.93 -0.85 -0.91
C TYR A 7 -6.17 -0.56 -1.74
N THR A 8 -7.22 -0.07 -1.10
CA THR A 8 -8.42 0.39 -1.79
C THR A 8 -8.20 1.84 -2.22
N LEU A 9 -8.02 2.03 -3.52
CA LEU A 9 -7.66 3.30 -4.15
C LEU A 9 -8.91 3.91 -4.79
N LYS A 10 -9.63 4.75 -4.02
CA LYS A 10 -10.87 5.40 -4.43
C LYS A 10 -10.75 6.92 -4.31
N SER A 11 -10.58 7.60 -5.43
CA SER A 11 -10.55 9.07 -5.46
C SER A 11 -10.74 9.60 -6.87
N LYS A 12 -11.44 10.72 -7.00
CA LYS A 12 -11.64 11.40 -8.29
C LYS A 12 -10.35 11.90 -8.95
N ASN A 13 -9.34 12.19 -8.16
CA ASN A 13 -8.11 12.81 -8.66
C ASN A 13 -6.94 11.84 -8.72
N LEU A 14 -7.09 10.65 -8.17
CA LEU A 14 -6.04 9.64 -8.18
C LEU A 14 -5.97 9.00 -9.57
N THR A 15 -4.83 9.13 -10.22
CA THR A 15 -4.64 8.68 -11.60
C THR A 15 -3.77 7.44 -11.70
N ASP A 16 -2.67 7.41 -10.95
CA ASP A 16 -1.63 6.42 -11.13
C ASP A 16 -0.96 6.04 -9.82
N ILE A 17 -0.32 4.87 -9.83
CA ILE A 17 0.61 4.39 -8.83
C ILE A 17 1.96 4.10 -9.48
N SER A 18 3.06 4.56 -8.89
CA SER A 18 4.41 4.33 -9.38
C SER A 18 5.43 4.12 -8.26
N ASP A 19 6.69 3.93 -8.62
CA ASP A 19 7.83 3.83 -7.71
C ASP A 19 7.61 2.82 -6.58
N ILE A 20 6.96 1.71 -6.92
CA ILE A 20 6.67 0.65 -5.96
C ILE A 20 7.96 -0.08 -5.62
N GLY A 21 8.19 -0.24 -4.33
CA GLY A 21 9.34 -0.98 -3.83
C GLY A 21 9.03 -1.74 -2.56
N VAL A 22 9.68 -2.89 -2.40
CA VAL A 22 9.63 -3.68 -1.18
C VAL A 22 11.06 -3.98 -0.74
N LYS A 23 11.35 -3.69 0.51
CA LYS A 23 12.65 -3.93 1.11
C LYS A 23 12.49 -4.73 2.40
N ASP A 24 13.20 -5.83 2.51
CA ASP A 24 13.42 -6.54 3.76
C ASP A 24 14.47 -5.78 4.58
N VAL A 25 13.99 -5.02 5.55
CA VAL A 25 14.86 -4.21 6.42
C VAL A 25 15.65 -5.07 7.39
N SER A 26 15.11 -6.23 7.77
CA SER A 26 15.75 -7.16 8.70
C SER A 26 17.04 -7.73 8.11
N ASN A 27 17.02 -8.03 6.80
CA ASN A 27 18.15 -8.61 6.08
C ASN A 27 18.89 -7.61 5.18
N GLY A 28 18.38 -6.38 5.04
CA GLY A 28 18.96 -5.35 4.19
C GLY A 28 18.75 -5.58 2.69
N GLU A 29 17.85 -6.46 2.29
CA GLU A 29 17.61 -6.83 0.90
C GLU A 29 16.50 -6.02 0.26
N THR A 30 16.72 -5.57 -0.98
CA THR A 30 15.66 -4.97 -1.81
C THR A 30 15.13 -6.02 -2.76
N TYR A 31 13.82 -6.27 -2.67
CA TYR A 31 13.15 -7.25 -3.50
C TYR A 31 12.96 -6.72 -4.93
N ARG A 32 13.01 -7.63 -5.90
CA ARG A 32 12.78 -7.30 -7.32
C ARG A 32 11.33 -7.54 -7.67
N GLN A 33 10.82 -6.76 -8.62
CA GLN A 33 9.51 -7.03 -9.19
C GLN A 33 9.52 -8.39 -9.92
N GLY A 34 8.47 -9.15 -9.72
CA GLY A 34 8.18 -10.39 -10.42
C GLY A 34 6.70 -10.46 -10.77
N ASP A 35 6.34 -11.48 -11.52
CA ASP A 35 4.94 -11.75 -11.85
C ASP A 35 4.24 -12.42 -10.66
N PHE A 36 2.94 -12.15 -10.54
CA PHE A 36 2.09 -12.94 -9.67
C PHE A 36 1.85 -14.31 -10.31
N VAL A 37 2.06 -15.36 -9.54
CA VAL A 37 1.78 -16.73 -9.94
C VAL A 37 1.06 -17.43 -8.78
N PHE A 38 -0.07 -18.06 -9.07
CA PHE A 38 -0.71 -18.91 -8.08
C PHE A 38 0.22 -20.05 -7.68
N PRO A 39 0.35 -20.36 -6.41
CA PRO A 39 1.19 -21.47 -5.94
C PRO A 39 0.53 -22.81 -6.25
N ASP A 40 0.74 -23.34 -7.46
CA ASP A 40 0.30 -24.67 -7.87
C ASP A 40 1.04 -25.77 -7.11
N ASN A 41 2.27 -25.45 -6.69
CA ASN A 41 3.10 -26.33 -5.87
C ASN A 41 3.83 -25.48 -4.82
N ALA A 42 3.39 -25.58 -3.58
CA ALA A 42 3.92 -24.78 -2.49
C ALA A 42 5.40 -25.04 -2.18
N ASP A 43 5.92 -26.24 -2.51
CA ASP A 43 7.30 -26.59 -2.19
C ASP A 43 8.31 -25.88 -3.10
N ASN A 44 8.01 -25.74 -4.39
CA ASN A 44 8.91 -25.09 -5.35
C ASN A 44 8.62 -23.61 -5.53
N TRP A 45 7.36 -23.18 -5.33
CA TRP A 45 6.93 -21.83 -5.59
C TRP A 45 7.72 -20.77 -4.79
N ASN A 46 7.99 -21.06 -3.52
CA ASN A 46 8.70 -20.12 -2.64
C ASN A 46 10.18 -19.97 -3.02
N ASP A 47 10.80 -21.03 -3.53
CA ASP A 47 12.20 -21.02 -3.96
C ASP A 47 12.37 -20.23 -5.27
N GLU A 48 11.39 -20.32 -6.16
CA GLU A 48 11.41 -19.63 -7.46
C GLU A 48 11.08 -18.15 -7.35
N HIS A 49 10.26 -17.74 -6.38
CA HIS A 49 9.77 -16.38 -6.21
C HIS A 49 10.30 -15.66 -4.97
N ALA A 50 11.16 -16.30 -4.16
CA ALA A 50 11.76 -15.69 -2.99
C ALA A 50 12.51 -14.40 -3.33
N GLY A 51 12.35 -13.36 -2.51
CA GLY A 51 12.95 -12.04 -2.76
C GLY A 51 12.33 -11.26 -3.92
N ARG A 52 11.11 -11.62 -4.30
CA ARG A 52 10.33 -10.89 -5.33
C ARG A 52 9.06 -10.32 -4.73
N TRP A 53 8.65 -9.18 -5.24
CA TRP A 53 7.33 -8.58 -4.99
C TRP A 53 6.51 -8.54 -6.27
N TYR A 54 5.20 -8.49 -6.14
CA TYR A 54 4.25 -8.39 -7.23
C TYR A 54 3.16 -7.37 -6.91
N ILE A 55 2.42 -6.95 -7.94
CA ILE A 55 1.21 -6.16 -7.82
C ILE A 55 0.12 -6.76 -8.71
N VAL A 56 -1.10 -6.83 -8.19
CA VAL A 56 -2.27 -7.34 -8.90
C VAL A 56 -3.51 -6.52 -8.56
N ASP A 57 -4.47 -6.56 -9.46
CA ASP A 57 -5.82 -6.00 -9.29
C ASP A 57 -6.73 -7.09 -8.69
N VAL A 58 -7.30 -6.81 -7.54
CA VAL A 58 -8.25 -7.68 -6.81
C VAL A 58 -9.62 -7.00 -6.63
N THR A 59 -9.92 -6.02 -7.48
CA THR A 59 -11.14 -5.21 -7.38
C THR A 59 -12.41 -6.05 -7.51
N GLU A 60 -12.44 -6.95 -8.49
CA GLU A 60 -13.63 -7.75 -8.80
C GLU A 60 -13.73 -9.02 -7.94
N ASP A 61 -12.62 -9.73 -7.78
CA ASP A 61 -12.56 -10.96 -6.96
C ASP A 61 -11.18 -11.11 -6.34
N GLU A 62 -11.14 -11.14 -5.03
CA GLU A 62 -9.90 -11.35 -4.27
C GLU A 62 -9.26 -12.74 -4.47
N ASN A 63 -10.06 -13.71 -4.92
CA ASN A 63 -9.60 -15.08 -5.19
C ASN A 63 -9.19 -15.30 -6.65
N ASP A 64 -9.43 -14.33 -7.52
CA ASP A 64 -9.02 -14.33 -8.92
C ASP A 64 -8.26 -13.03 -9.27
N PRO A 65 -7.06 -12.83 -8.70
CA PRO A 65 -6.25 -11.65 -8.94
C PRO A 65 -5.92 -11.48 -10.43
N GLN A 66 -6.14 -10.28 -10.96
CA GLN A 66 -5.82 -9.97 -12.34
C GLN A 66 -4.47 -9.27 -12.44
N PRO A 67 -3.68 -9.52 -13.51
CA PRO A 67 -2.43 -8.80 -13.74
C PRO A 67 -2.67 -7.29 -13.75
N PHE A 68 -1.78 -6.54 -13.10
CA PHE A 68 -1.78 -5.08 -13.11
C PHE A 68 -0.38 -4.56 -13.42
N ASN A 69 -0.27 -3.73 -14.46
CA ASN A 69 0.99 -3.09 -14.83
C ASN A 69 0.91 -1.57 -14.54
N PRO A 70 1.60 -1.07 -13.51
CA PRO A 70 1.57 0.35 -13.15
C PRO A 70 2.03 1.31 -14.25
N GLN A 71 2.71 0.81 -15.29
CA GLN A 71 3.20 1.64 -16.39
C GLN A 71 2.18 1.82 -17.51
N THR A 72 1.21 0.92 -17.62
CA THR A 72 0.23 0.90 -18.71
C THR A 72 -1.21 0.97 -18.23
N ASP A 73 -1.47 0.47 -17.04
CA ASP A 73 -2.82 0.34 -16.50
C ASP A 73 -3.10 1.50 -15.55
N GLY A 74 -4.11 2.28 -15.86
CA GLY A 74 -4.59 3.34 -15.00
C GLY A 74 -5.39 2.81 -13.80
N LEU A 75 -5.59 3.67 -12.81
CA LEU A 75 -6.42 3.36 -11.63
C LEU A 75 -7.91 3.58 -11.90
N SER A 76 -8.28 4.12 -13.05
CA SER A 76 -9.69 4.32 -13.42
C SER A 76 -9.89 4.19 -14.92
N ASP A 77 -11.05 3.66 -15.29
CA ASP A 77 -11.49 3.56 -16.68
C ASP A 77 -12.33 4.78 -17.12
N ASP A 78 -12.89 5.54 -16.16
CA ASP A 78 -13.84 6.64 -16.38
C ASP A 78 -13.46 7.97 -15.72
N GLY A 79 -12.21 8.08 -15.24
CA GLY A 79 -11.69 9.28 -14.58
C GLY A 79 -11.93 9.34 -13.07
N GLN A 80 -12.46 8.26 -12.47
CA GLN A 80 -12.52 8.10 -11.02
C GLN A 80 -11.85 6.79 -10.62
N ALA A 81 -10.77 6.87 -9.84
CA ALA A 81 -10.12 5.66 -9.35
C ALA A 81 -11.07 4.86 -8.45
N ASP A 82 -11.22 3.59 -8.77
CA ASP A 82 -11.99 2.61 -7.99
C ASP A 82 -11.37 1.22 -8.12
N LYS A 83 -10.13 1.08 -7.64
CA LYS A 83 -9.42 -0.19 -7.68
C LYS A 83 -8.95 -0.59 -6.29
N THR A 84 -8.96 -1.89 -6.06
CA THR A 84 -8.27 -2.51 -4.94
C THR A 84 -7.06 -3.26 -5.48
N LEU A 85 -5.87 -2.75 -5.17
CA LEU A 85 -4.62 -3.36 -5.57
C LEU A 85 -3.99 -4.11 -4.40
N GLU A 86 -3.46 -5.29 -4.71
CA GLU A 86 -2.66 -6.07 -3.76
C GLU A 86 -1.18 -5.96 -4.14
N ILE A 87 -0.35 -5.49 -3.21
CA ILE A 87 1.10 -5.57 -3.30
C ILE A 87 1.53 -6.70 -2.38
N GLY A 88 2.09 -7.74 -2.96
CA GLY A 88 2.55 -8.90 -2.21
C GLY A 88 4.05 -9.16 -2.41
N TRP A 89 4.64 -9.92 -1.49
CA TRP A 89 6.04 -10.29 -1.57
C TRP A 89 6.32 -11.65 -0.97
N ASN A 90 7.34 -12.29 -1.51
CA ASN A 90 7.72 -13.64 -1.16
C ASN A 90 8.97 -13.63 -0.31
N ILE A 91 8.82 -14.04 0.93
CA ILE A 91 9.90 -14.06 1.92
C ILE A 91 10.72 -15.32 1.71
N PRO A 92 12.06 -15.22 1.55
CA PRO A 92 12.94 -16.37 1.57
C PRO A 92 12.74 -17.25 2.80
N GLN A 93 13.07 -18.51 2.71
CA GLN A 93 12.99 -19.40 3.85
C GLN A 93 13.90 -18.90 4.98
N THR A 94 13.30 -18.65 6.13
CA THR A 94 14.00 -18.27 7.36
C THR A 94 14.04 -19.44 8.31
N VAL A 95 15.16 -19.64 8.98
CA VAL A 95 15.34 -20.77 9.89
C VAL A 95 14.93 -20.43 11.31
N SER A 96 15.16 -19.19 11.74
CA SER A 96 14.77 -18.69 13.06
C SER A 96 14.85 -17.17 13.05
N GLU A 97 13.69 -16.52 13.04
CA GLU A 97 13.57 -15.07 13.11
C GLU A 97 12.51 -14.70 14.14
N ASP A 98 12.88 -13.89 15.11
CA ASP A 98 11.93 -13.41 16.14
C ASP A 98 10.95 -12.39 15.56
N SER A 99 11.38 -11.63 14.53
CA SER A 99 10.55 -10.66 13.84
C SER A 99 11.09 -10.38 12.44
N LEU A 100 10.20 -10.03 11.52
CA LEU A 100 10.52 -9.56 10.19
C LEU A 100 10.02 -8.12 10.02
N LYS A 101 10.83 -7.29 9.37
CA LYS A 101 10.51 -5.89 9.11
C LYS A 101 10.65 -5.59 7.64
N PHE A 102 9.57 -5.07 7.06
CA PHE A 102 9.53 -4.67 5.66
C PHE A 102 9.19 -3.19 5.53
N ASP A 103 9.82 -2.54 4.55
CA ASP A 103 9.40 -1.25 4.03
C ASP A 103 8.72 -1.48 2.69
N VAL A 104 7.47 -1.03 2.57
CA VAL A 104 6.73 -0.97 1.31
C VAL A 104 6.58 0.50 0.94
N SER A 105 7.06 0.86 -0.24
CA SER A 105 7.03 2.23 -0.75
C SER A 105 6.26 2.32 -2.05
N MET A 106 5.61 3.46 -2.28
CA MET A 106 4.91 3.76 -3.53
C MET A 106 4.71 5.27 -3.67
N THR A 107 4.50 5.71 -4.89
CA THR A 107 4.04 7.06 -5.22
C THR A 107 2.62 6.98 -5.76
N LEU A 108 1.71 7.74 -5.16
CA LEU A 108 0.33 7.88 -5.60
C LEU A 108 0.15 9.26 -6.23
N HIS A 109 -0.23 9.30 -7.52
CA HIS A 109 -0.41 10.52 -8.27
C HIS A 109 -1.85 11.02 -8.18
N GLY A 110 -2.01 12.29 -7.77
CA GLY A 110 -3.33 12.91 -7.65
C GLY A 110 -4.09 12.55 -6.39
N VAL A 111 -3.43 12.04 -5.35
CA VAL A 111 -4.09 11.65 -4.09
C VAL A 111 -4.66 12.83 -3.31
N SER A 112 -4.16 14.05 -3.53
CA SER A 112 -4.65 15.25 -2.86
C SER A 112 -5.65 16.02 -3.71
N THR A 113 -6.65 16.62 -3.06
CA THR A 113 -7.66 17.48 -3.69
C THR A 113 -7.45 18.91 -3.28
N ALA A 114 -7.28 19.81 -4.27
CA ALA A 114 -7.19 21.24 -4.06
C ALA A 114 -8.58 21.88 -4.13
N TYR A 115 -8.88 22.72 -3.15
CA TYR A 115 -10.03 23.62 -3.08
C TYR A 115 -9.52 25.07 -3.10
N ASP A 116 -10.43 26.04 -3.12
CA ASP A 116 -10.04 27.46 -3.19
C ASP A 116 -9.19 27.92 -2.01
N ASP A 117 -9.39 27.35 -0.82
CA ASP A 117 -8.78 27.77 0.44
C ASP A 117 -8.00 26.65 1.16
N VAL A 118 -8.09 25.41 0.67
CA VAL A 118 -7.48 24.28 1.34
C VAL A 118 -7.09 23.18 0.35
N VAL A 119 -6.06 22.42 0.70
CA VAL A 119 -5.74 21.14 0.06
C VAL A 119 -6.03 20.04 1.05
N SER A 120 -6.82 19.05 0.64
CA SER A 120 -7.12 17.88 1.45
C SER A 120 -6.43 16.62 0.91
N PHE A 121 -6.08 15.74 1.82
CA PHE A 121 -5.51 14.44 1.57
C PHE A 121 -6.14 13.46 2.54
N GLN A 122 -6.63 12.35 2.02
CA GLN A 122 -7.14 11.24 2.82
C GLN A 122 -6.42 9.95 2.40
N TRP A 123 -5.97 9.20 3.37
CA TRP A 123 -5.28 7.94 3.15
C TRP A 123 -5.70 6.90 4.19
N GLU A 124 -6.01 5.72 3.72
CA GLU A 124 -6.32 4.56 4.53
C GLU A 124 -5.22 3.51 4.35
N PRO A 125 -4.23 3.45 5.27
CA PRO A 125 -3.09 2.54 5.12
C PRO A 125 -3.46 1.07 5.36
N PHE A 126 -4.57 0.80 6.04
CA PHE A 126 -5.06 -0.55 6.35
C PHE A 126 -6.55 -0.60 6.12
N GLY A 127 -7.00 -1.42 5.18
CA GLY A 127 -8.41 -1.60 4.88
C GLY A 127 -9.18 -2.23 6.05
N GLU A 128 -10.49 -2.05 6.05
CA GLU A 128 -11.40 -2.60 7.09
C GLU A 128 -11.35 -4.13 7.17
N GLU A 129 -10.96 -4.79 6.08
CA GLU A 129 -10.90 -6.25 5.95
C GLU A 129 -9.58 -6.86 6.40
N ASN A 130 -8.70 -6.07 7.01
CA ASN A 130 -7.47 -6.61 7.55
C ASN A 130 -7.76 -7.65 8.65
N GLN A 131 -7.54 -8.92 8.33
CA GLN A 131 -7.86 -10.04 9.21
C GLN A 131 -6.80 -10.29 10.30
N ILE A 132 -5.61 -9.72 10.12
CA ILE A 132 -4.51 -9.89 11.08
C ILE A 132 -4.57 -8.76 12.09
N PRO A 133 -4.63 -9.04 13.40
CA PRO A 133 -4.60 -8.00 14.43
C PRO A 133 -3.34 -7.14 14.32
N ILE A 134 -3.51 -5.83 14.26
CA ILE A 134 -2.42 -4.86 14.28
C ILE A 134 -2.21 -4.39 15.71
N GLY A 135 -1.04 -4.67 16.28
CA GLY A 135 -0.74 -4.30 17.65
C GLY A 135 -0.55 -2.79 17.85
N THR A 136 0.12 -2.13 16.94
CA THR A 136 0.39 -0.69 17.02
C THR A 136 0.50 -0.09 15.62
N VAL A 137 -0.15 1.04 15.41
CA VAL A 137 0.00 1.86 14.21
C VAL A 137 0.60 3.20 14.58
N THR A 138 1.67 3.59 13.90
CA THR A 138 2.24 4.94 14.00
C THR A 138 2.34 5.52 12.61
N GLY A 139 2.06 6.81 12.47
CA GLY A 139 2.12 7.52 11.20
C GLY A 139 2.81 8.86 11.32
N LYS A 140 3.43 9.30 10.23
CA LYS A 140 4.01 10.63 10.09
C LYS A 140 3.67 11.15 8.71
N VAL A 141 3.14 12.36 8.65
CA VAL A 141 2.94 13.09 7.39
C VAL A 141 3.95 14.22 7.33
N THR A 142 4.66 14.31 6.22
CA THR A 142 5.61 15.38 5.97
C THR A 142 5.13 16.21 4.78
N PHE A 143 4.95 17.50 5.00
CA PHE A 143 4.51 18.44 3.98
C PHE A 143 5.69 19.23 3.39
N PRO A 144 5.51 19.82 2.21
CA PRO A 144 6.45 20.81 1.69
C PRO A 144 6.65 21.99 2.66
N ASN A 145 7.76 22.72 2.48
CA ASN A 145 8.07 23.90 3.29
C ASN A 145 6.91 24.93 3.29
N GLY A 146 6.68 25.55 4.44
CA GLY A 146 5.62 26.56 4.60
C GLY A 146 4.34 26.05 5.24
N ILE A 147 4.18 24.72 5.36
CA ILE A 147 3.07 24.12 6.10
C ILE A 147 3.51 23.83 7.54
N ASN A 148 2.72 24.25 8.49
CA ASN A 148 2.98 24.06 9.91
C ASN A 148 1.65 23.90 10.67
N GLY A 149 1.71 23.63 11.99
CA GLY A 149 0.54 23.38 12.79
C GLY A 149 -0.50 24.50 12.86
N LYS A 150 -0.18 25.73 12.42
CA LYS A 150 -1.15 26.84 12.38
C LYS A 150 -2.02 26.84 11.14
N ASN A 151 -1.57 26.18 10.07
CA ASN A 151 -2.24 26.11 8.76
C ASN A 151 -2.47 24.68 8.29
N SER A 152 -2.45 23.71 9.20
CA SER A 152 -2.76 22.31 8.90
C SER A 152 -3.66 21.70 9.99
N TRP A 153 -4.50 20.76 9.56
CA TRP A 153 -5.38 19.97 10.43
C TRP A 153 -5.25 18.51 10.04
N ALA A 154 -5.29 17.63 11.03
CA ALA A 154 -5.29 16.19 10.82
C ALA A 154 -6.43 15.53 11.58
N TRP A 155 -7.06 14.55 10.96
CA TRP A 155 -8.08 13.71 11.56
C TRP A 155 -7.63 12.26 11.47
N LEU A 156 -7.63 11.57 12.59
CA LEU A 156 -7.44 10.13 12.62
C LEU A 156 -8.81 9.47 12.77
N HIS A 157 -9.19 8.68 11.78
CA HIS A 157 -10.40 7.87 11.83
C HIS A 157 -10.02 6.43 12.16
N THR A 158 -10.64 5.88 13.19
CA THR A 158 -10.58 4.45 13.51
C THR A 158 -12.00 3.89 13.46
N LYS A 159 -12.15 2.58 13.38
CA LYS A 159 -13.47 1.93 13.29
C LYS A 159 -14.50 2.43 14.32
N ASN A 160 -14.05 2.88 15.49
CA ASN A 160 -14.92 3.25 16.61
C ASN A 160 -14.72 4.69 17.11
N THR A 161 -13.73 5.42 16.64
CA THR A 161 -13.42 6.77 17.13
C THR A 161 -12.83 7.64 16.03
N SER A 162 -13.16 8.94 16.03
CA SER A 162 -12.43 9.92 15.27
C SER A 162 -11.76 10.91 16.24
N THR A 163 -10.48 11.17 16.03
CA THR A 163 -9.72 12.11 16.85
C THR A 163 -9.23 13.23 15.94
N THR A 164 -9.50 14.47 16.31
CA THR A 164 -9.02 15.64 15.57
C THR A 164 -7.79 16.18 16.28
N ASN A 165 -6.67 16.27 15.56
CA ASN A 165 -5.52 17.06 15.97
C ASN A 165 -5.49 18.36 15.17
N ARG A 166 -5.56 19.49 15.85
CA ARG A 166 -5.03 20.75 15.36
C ARG A 166 -3.57 20.76 15.73
N GLY A 167 -2.69 20.78 14.71
CA GLY A 167 -1.27 20.89 14.99
C GLY A 167 -0.99 22.19 15.75
N ASP A 168 -0.30 22.09 16.86
CA ASP A 168 0.28 23.20 17.62
C ASP A 168 1.65 23.57 17.04
#